data_df3e38962db9fd4b82da4345c7fecc79
#
_entry.id   df3e38962db9fd4b82da4345c7fecc79
#
_cell.length_a   1.000
_cell.length_b   1.000
_cell.length_c   1.000
_cell.angle_alpha   90.00
_cell.angle_beta   90.00
_cell.angle_gamma   90.00
#
_symmetry.space_group_name_H-M   'P 1'
#
loop_
_entity.id
_entity.type
_entity.pdbx_description
1 polymer ?
#
loop_
_entity_poly.entity_id
_entity_poly.type
_entity_poly.pdbx_seq_one_letter_code
_entity_poly.pdbx_strand_id
1 'polypeptide(L)'
;MASSCRYLEIMNRYAWCLILTVAVGCASRSGAVPEPFPRPNRHPARPVIVPTAPKHPALRHAITSTALTYQGVPFINGGSTPNGFDCSGFTYYVFRQHGVELPRIAADQYQTGTAVDSSAILAGDLLFFETVAPGASHVALALGGDEFVHAPSERGHVRVERLSSSYWKPRFLGARRIVSSRP
;
A
#
# COMPACT_ATOMS: atom_id res chain seq x y z
N MET A 1 17.17 -52.26 -39.00
CA MET A 1 17.58 -53.14 -37.92
C MET A 1 19.06 -53.00 -37.72
N ALA A 2 19.56 -52.86 -36.52
CA ALA A 2 20.97 -52.64 -36.15
C ALA A 2 21.52 -51.21 -36.27
N SER A 3 21.34 -50.43 -35.20
CA SER A 3 22.22 -49.29 -34.88
C SER A 3 21.93 -48.79 -33.44
N SER A 4 22.18 -49.61 -32.47
CA SER A 4 22.01 -49.22 -31.06
C SER A 4 23.00 -49.97 -30.18
N CYS A 5 24.30 -49.90 -30.50
CA CYS A 5 25.29 -50.57 -29.64
C CYS A 5 26.70 -49.98 -29.80
N ARG A 6 26.87 -48.66 -29.80
CA ARG A 6 28.21 -48.03 -29.82
C ARG A 6 28.38 -46.84 -28.92
N TYR A 7 27.51 -46.64 -27.94
CA TYR A 7 27.65 -45.48 -27.05
C TYR A 7 28.08 -45.82 -25.62
N LEU A 8 28.29 -47.10 -25.29
CA LEU A 8 28.65 -47.54 -23.93
C LEU A 8 30.14 -47.87 -23.71
N GLU A 9 31.01 -47.72 -24.71
CA GLU A 9 32.43 -48.15 -24.53
C GLU A 9 33.43 -46.98 -24.39
N ILE A 10 32.99 -45.74 -24.38
CA ILE A 10 33.93 -44.60 -24.28
C ILE A 10 34.06 -44.04 -22.85
N MET A 11 33.24 -44.48 -21.92
CA MET A 11 33.24 -43.94 -20.55
C MET A 11 34.11 -44.71 -19.53
N ASN A 12 34.90 -45.69 -19.95
CA ASN A 12 35.66 -46.51 -18.97
C ASN A 12 37.17 -46.41 -19.10
N ARG A 13 37.74 -45.38 -19.68
CA ARG A 13 39.22 -45.28 -19.86
C ARG A 13 39.91 -44.09 -19.22
N TYR A 14 39.24 -43.30 -18.38
CA TYR A 14 39.89 -42.17 -17.67
C TYR A 14 39.67 -42.19 -16.15
N ALA A 15 39.58 -43.35 -15.56
CA ALA A 15 39.65 -43.52 -14.13
C ALA A 15 41.07 -44.00 -13.77
N TRP A 16 42.02 -43.07 -13.63
CA TRP A 16 43.28 -43.26 -12.88
C TRP A 16 44.27 -42.14 -13.28
N CYS A 17 44.14 -40.98 -12.67
CA CYS A 17 45.23 -40.01 -12.54
C CYS A 17 45.03 -39.16 -11.30
N LEU A 18 45.73 -39.59 -10.26
CA LEU A 18 46.44 -38.76 -9.25
C LEU A 18 45.71 -37.61 -8.54
N ILE A 19 45.34 -37.96 -7.34
CA ILE A 19 45.13 -37.11 -6.18
C ILE A 19 46.43 -36.30 -5.91
N LEU A 20 46.40 -35.02 -6.16
CA LEU A 20 47.33 -34.08 -5.58
C LEU A 20 46.51 -33.02 -4.85
N THR A 21 46.38 -33.21 -3.54
CA THR A 21 45.75 -32.26 -2.61
C THR A 21 46.69 -31.05 -2.45
N VAL A 22 46.34 -29.97 -3.11
CA VAL A 22 46.81 -28.64 -2.74
C VAL A 22 45.69 -27.99 -1.96
N ALA A 23 45.85 -27.98 -0.62
CA ALA A 23 45.02 -27.17 0.26
C ALA A 23 45.36 -25.71 0.06
N VAL A 24 44.75 -25.04 -0.87
CA VAL A 24 44.74 -23.57 -0.94
C VAL A 24 43.59 -23.10 -0.05
N GLY A 25 43.99 -22.57 1.12
CA GLY A 25 43.05 -21.90 2.02
C GLY A 25 42.42 -20.71 1.32
N CYS A 26 41.20 -20.87 0.85
CA CYS A 26 40.34 -19.75 0.48
C CYS A 26 39.92 -19.03 1.75
N ALA A 27 40.66 -18.00 2.12
CA ALA A 27 40.15 -16.98 3.02
C ALA A 27 38.90 -16.39 2.34
N SER A 28 37.72 -16.78 2.82
CA SER A 28 36.45 -16.14 2.44
C SER A 28 36.51 -14.69 2.89
N ARG A 29 36.98 -13.80 2.03
CA ARG A 29 36.67 -12.38 2.14
C ARG A 29 35.16 -12.29 1.98
N SER A 30 34.45 -12.14 3.08
CA SER A 30 33.06 -11.66 3.09
C SER A 30 33.08 -10.28 2.44
N GLY A 31 32.98 -10.24 1.13
CA GLY A 31 32.72 -9.03 0.39
C GLY A 31 31.35 -8.55 0.82
N ALA A 32 31.29 -7.55 1.68
CA ALA A 32 30.07 -6.82 1.94
C ALA A 32 29.60 -6.28 0.59
N VAL A 33 28.56 -6.85 0.04
CA VAL A 33 27.85 -6.28 -1.12
C VAL A 33 27.36 -4.92 -0.66
N PRO A 34 27.76 -3.80 -1.31
CA PRO A 34 27.22 -2.50 -0.94
C PRO A 34 25.71 -2.56 -1.08
N GLU A 35 24.98 -2.36 0.00
CA GLU A 35 23.52 -2.21 -0.10
C GLU A 35 23.24 -0.99 -0.99
N PRO A 36 22.48 -1.14 -2.09
CA PRO A 36 22.27 -0.06 -3.05
C PRO A 36 21.45 1.11 -2.50
N PHE A 37 20.85 0.95 -1.31
CA PHE A 37 20.08 2.01 -0.65
C PHE A 37 20.22 1.90 0.86
N PRO A 38 20.47 3.02 1.58
CA PRO A 38 20.42 3.01 3.03
C PRO A 38 19.01 2.59 3.46
N ARG A 39 18.91 1.53 4.26
CA ARG A 39 17.61 1.16 4.86
C ARG A 39 17.14 2.36 5.67
N PRO A 40 15.93 2.87 5.42
CA PRO A 40 15.37 3.91 6.28
C PRO A 40 15.43 3.37 7.72
N ASN A 41 16.05 4.12 8.62
CA ASN A 41 16.03 3.81 10.05
C ASN A 41 14.58 3.54 10.42
N ARG A 42 14.28 2.30 10.81
CA ARG A 42 13.02 1.96 11.45
C ARG A 42 13.04 2.63 12.83
N HIS A 43 12.80 3.93 12.86
CA HIS A 43 12.35 4.51 14.10
C HIS A 43 11.06 3.74 14.46
N PRO A 44 10.96 3.19 15.68
CA PRO A 44 9.69 2.67 16.14
C PRO A 44 8.66 3.77 15.90
N ALA A 45 7.60 3.45 15.15
CA ALA A 45 6.57 4.41 14.83
C ALA A 45 6.15 5.05 16.16
N ARG A 46 6.50 6.32 16.32
CA ARG A 46 6.09 7.10 17.48
C ARG A 46 4.58 6.98 17.49
N PRO A 47 3.94 6.53 18.59
CA PRO A 47 2.49 6.45 18.62
C PRO A 47 1.99 7.83 18.22
N VAL A 48 1.31 7.90 17.07
CA VAL A 48 0.65 9.12 16.63
C VAL A 48 -0.44 9.34 17.64
N ILE A 49 -0.17 10.23 18.60
CA ILE A 49 -1.21 10.73 19.52
C ILE A 49 -2.10 11.54 18.60
N VAL A 50 -3.13 10.90 18.07
CA VAL A 50 -4.22 11.60 17.39
C VAL A 50 -4.85 12.44 18.48
N PRO A 51 -4.72 13.78 18.45
CA PRO A 51 -5.42 14.62 19.40
C PRO A 51 -6.89 14.18 19.35
N THR A 52 -7.52 13.98 20.49
CA THR A 52 -8.93 13.55 20.58
C THR A 52 -9.74 14.48 19.68
N ALA A 53 -9.99 14.05 18.45
CA ALA A 53 -10.65 14.88 17.46
C ALA A 53 -12.03 15.22 17.97
N PRO A 54 -12.50 16.47 17.79
CA PRO A 54 -13.80 16.88 18.29
C PRO A 54 -14.88 15.94 17.75
N LYS A 55 -15.75 15.53 18.65
CA LYS A 55 -16.81 14.54 18.59
C LYS A 55 -17.98 14.96 17.68
N HIS A 56 -17.76 15.33 16.41
CA HIS A 56 -18.84 15.96 15.68
C HIS A 56 -19.15 15.32 14.32
N PRO A 57 -20.42 15.00 14.07
CA PRO A 57 -20.94 14.81 12.71
C PRO A 57 -20.54 15.96 11.77
N ALA A 58 -20.48 17.20 12.31
CA ALA A 58 -20.04 18.38 11.59
C ALA A 58 -18.61 18.28 11.01
N LEU A 59 -17.64 17.72 11.77
CA LEU A 59 -16.28 17.56 11.26
C LEU A 59 -16.22 16.54 10.12
N ARG A 60 -16.94 15.44 10.22
CA ARG A 60 -17.01 14.44 9.14
C ARG A 60 -17.66 15.01 7.89
N HIS A 61 -18.71 15.80 8.05
CA HIS A 61 -19.33 16.53 6.94
C HIS A 61 -18.36 17.55 6.34
N ALA A 62 -17.63 18.30 7.14
CA ALA A 62 -16.63 19.26 6.65
C ALA A 62 -15.52 18.55 5.85
N ILE A 63 -15.01 17.41 6.33
CA ILE A 63 -14.01 16.59 5.64
C ILE A 63 -14.52 16.13 4.28
N THR A 64 -15.74 15.57 4.22
CA THR A 64 -16.32 15.08 2.95
C THR A 64 -16.63 16.23 1.99
N SER A 65 -17.12 17.35 2.48
CA SER A 65 -17.34 18.55 1.67
C SER A 65 -16.04 19.07 1.08
N THR A 66 -14.97 19.16 1.87
CA THR A 66 -13.63 19.54 1.39
C THR A 66 -13.12 18.57 0.32
N ALA A 67 -13.29 17.25 0.53
CA ALA A 67 -12.87 16.25 -0.44
C ALA A 67 -13.55 16.45 -1.81
N LEU A 68 -14.84 16.77 -1.81
CA LEU A 68 -15.62 16.99 -3.04
C LEU A 68 -15.17 18.23 -3.81
N THR A 69 -14.57 19.24 -3.18
CA THR A 69 -14.03 20.43 -3.88
C THR A 69 -12.83 20.11 -4.78
N TYR A 70 -12.18 18.96 -4.57
CA TYR A 70 -11.04 18.50 -5.37
C TYR A 70 -11.42 17.55 -6.52
N GLN A 71 -12.71 17.33 -6.80
CA GLN A 71 -13.11 16.56 -7.97
C GLN A 71 -12.50 17.16 -9.24
N GLY A 72 -12.00 16.29 -10.12
CA GLY A 72 -11.32 16.68 -11.35
C GLY A 72 -9.82 16.96 -11.19
N VAL A 73 -9.27 17.04 -9.97
CA VAL A 73 -7.81 17.17 -9.77
C VAL A 73 -7.12 15.90 -10.27
N PRO A 74 -6.04 16.02 -11.11
CA PRO A 74 -5.39 14.88 -11.72
C PRO A 74 -4.70 13.97 -10.70
N PHE A 75 -4.62 12.68 -11.03
CA PHE A 75 -3.75 11.75 -10.31
C PHE A 75 -2.29 12.04 -10.64
N ILE A 76 -1.47 12.19 -9.61
CA ILE A 76 0.00 12.24 -9.71
C ILE A 76 0.58 11.27 -8.68
N ASN A 77 1.42 10.34 -9.13
CA ASN A 77 2.08 9.41 -8.23
C ASN A 77 2.95 10.17 -7.21
N GLY A 78 2.77 9.88 -5.91
CA GLY A 78 3.40 10.63 -4.82
C GLY A 78 2.78 12.02 -4.56
N GLY A 79 1.75 12.42 -5.30
CA GLY A 79 1.07 13.71 -5.16
C GLY A 79 0.30 13.83 -3.85
N SER A 80 0.35 15.01 -3.21
CA SER A 80 -0.35 15.31 -1.97
C SER A 80 -0.76 16.79 -1.87
N THR A 81 -0.99 17.43 -3.01
CA THR A 81 -1.37 18.85 -3.11
C THR A 81 -2.46 19.03 -4.17
N PRO A 82 -3.16 20.17 -4.20
CA PRO A 82 -4.17 20.46 -5.22
C PRO A 82 -3.67 20.45 -6.68
N ASN A 83 -2.35 20.43 -6.92
CA ASN A 83 -1.79 20.26 -8.26
C ASN A 83 -1.88 18.81 -8.75
N GLY A 84 -2.10 17.85 -7.85
CA GLY A 84 -2.28 16.43 -8.13
C GLY A 84 -2.16 15.58 -6.87
N PHE A 85 -2.93 14.52 -6.84
CA PHE A 85 -2.98 13.59 -5.71
C PHE A 85 -2.72 12.15 -6.16
N ASP A 86 -2.05 11.37 -5.31
CA ASP A 86 -2.28 9.93 -5.27
C ASP A 86 -3.39 9.59 -4.25
N CYS A 87 -3.79 8.32 -4.14
CA CYS A 87 -4.91 7.93 -3.31
C CYS A 87 -4.75 8.31 -1.83
N SER A 88 -3.62 7.99 -1.23
CA SER A 88 -3.33 8.29 0.19
C SER A 88 -2.91 9.73 0.43
N GLY A 89 -2.29 10.39 -0.55
CA GLY A 89 -1.99 11.80 -0.51
C GLY A 89 -3.24 12.67 -0.55
N PHE A 90 -4.27 12.23 -1.27
CA PHE A 90 -5.58 12.86 -1.26
C PHE A 90 -6.23 12.83 0.13
N THR A 91 -6.36 11.66 0.74
CA THR A 91 -6.92 11.53 2.08
C THR A 91 -6.08 12.25 3.13
N TYR A 92 -4.74 12.10 3.08
CA TYR A 92 -3.79 12.83 3.92
C TYR A 92 -4.03 14.35 3.85
N TYR A 93 -4.11 14.91 2.64
CA TYR A 93 -4.30 16.34 2.45
C TYR A 93 -5.64 16.82 2.99
N VAL A 94 -6.73 16.11 2.65
CA VAL A 94 -8.09 16.47 3.08
C VAL A 94 -8.22 16.48 4.59
N PHE A 95 -7.76 15.43 5.26
CA PHE A 95 -7.83 15.35 6.73
C PHE A 95 -6.99 16.42 7.42
N ARG A 96 -5.80 16.70 6.86
CA ARG A 96 -4.91 17.73 7.40
C ARG A 96 -5.53 19.14 7.35
N GLN A 97 -6.37 19.46 6.37
CA GLN A 97 -7.10 20.74 6.33
C GLN A 97 -8.03 20.92 7.53
N HIS A 98 -8.39 19.83 8.19
CA HIS A 98 -9.24 19.82 9.38
C HIS A 98 -8.46 19.50 10.68
N GLY A 99 -7.14 19.64 10.66
CA GLY A 99 -6.30 19.41 11.84
C GLY A 99 -6.15 17.93 12.24
N VAL A 100 -6.49 17.00 11.34
CA VAL A 100 -6.35 15.55 11.57
C VAL A 100 -5.16 15.04 10.75
N GLU A 101 -4.14 14.52 11.43
CA GLU A 101 -2.97 13.96 10.76
C GLU A 101 -3.18 12.49 10.43
N LEU A 102 -2.87 12.11 9.20
CA LEU A 102 -2.84 10.75 8.72
C LEU A 102 -1.42 10.38 8.29
N PRO A 103 -1.04 9.10 8.34
CA PRO A 103 0.15 8.62 7.66
C PRO A 103 0.09 8.90 6.15
N ARG A 104 1.28 9.03 5.51
CA ARG A 104 1.34 9.36 4.09
C ARG A 104 0.89 8.22 3.16
N ILE A 105 1.08 6.97 3.54
CA ILE A 105 0.82 5.81 2.69
C ILE A 105 -0.43 5.03 3.12
N ALA A 106 -1.12 4.42 2.15
CA ALA A 106 -2.40 3.76 2.38
C ALA A 106 -2.31 2.60 3.39
N ALA A 107 -1.26 1.80 3.34
CA ALA A 107 -1.06 0.68 4.27
C ALA A 107 -0.96 1.14 5.73
N ASP A 108 -0.31 2.27 6.01
CA ASP A 108 -0.20 2.82 7.35
C ASP A 108 -1.50 3.50 7.79
N GLN A 109 -2.22 4.15 6.85
CA GLN A 109 -3.57 4.67 7.11
C GLN A 109 -4.53 3.54 7.50
N TYR A 110 -4.37 2.35 6.91
CA TYR A 110 -5.18 1.17 7.27
C TYR A 110 -4.94 0.69 8.69
N GLN A 111 -3.80 1.00 9.31
CA GLN A 111 -3.50 0.70 10.71
C GLN A 111 -3.96 1.81 11.67
N THR A 112 -4.54 2.89 11.15
CA THR A 112 -4.93 4.07 11.95
C THR A 112 -6.43 4.04 12.26
N GLY A 113 -6.81 4.56 13.43
CA GLY A 113 -8.20 4.67 13.83
C GLY A 113 -8.86 3.34 14.25
N THR A 114 -10.18 3.31 14.24
CA THR A 114 -10.99 2.16 14.67
C THR A 114 -11.54 1.43 13.45
N ALA A 115 -11.46 0.09 13.46
CA ALA A 115 -12.08 -0.74 12.43
C ALA A 115 -13.61 -0.53 12.43
N VAL A 116 -14.19 -0.47 11.24
CA VAL A 116 -15.63 -0.25 11.03
C VAL A 116 -16.18 -1.44 10.25
N ASP A 117 -17.28 -2.01 10.76
CA ASP A 117 -18.04 -3.01 10.03
C ASP A 117 -18.58 -2.42 8.73
N SER A 118 -18.65 -3.23 7.66
CA SER A 118 -19.13 -2.78 6.35
C SER A 118 -20.55 -2.23 6.38
N SER A 119 -21.41 -2.74 7.26
CA SER A 119 -22.78 -2.26 7.48
C SER A 119 -22.87 -0.95 8.26
N ALA A 120 -21.78 -0.54 8.92
CA ALA A 120 -21.71 0.63 9.79
C ALA A 120 -20.86 1.78 9.24
N ILE A 121 -20.52 1.70 7.95
CA ILE A 121 -19.76 2.74 7.25
C ILE A 121 -20.58 4.03 7.20
N LEU A 122 -19.91 5.12 7.55
CA LEU A 122 -20.50 6.46 7.56
C LEU A 122 -19.63 7.42 6.74
N ALA A 123 -20.21 8.54 6.33
CA ALA A 123 -19.46 9.62 5.69
C ALA A 123 -18.24 10.03 6.55
N GLY A 124 -17.08 10.19 5.95
CA GLY A 124 -15.82 10.51 6.63
C GLY A 124 -15.01 9.29 7.10
N ASP A 125 -15.48 8.06 6.92
CA ASP A 125 -14.68 6.86 7.13
C ASP A 125 -13.73 6.64 5.94
N LEU A 126 -12.53 6.09 6.18
CA LEU A 126 -11.62 5.66 5.14
C LEU A 126 -11.98 4.24 4.69
N LEU A 127 -12.04 4.03 3.38
CA LEU A 127 -12.26 2.73 2.75
C LEU A 127 -10.97 2.24 2.11
N PHE A 128 -10.63 0.98 2.32
CA PHE A 128 -9.39 0.40 1.82
C PHE A 128 -9.65 -0.75 0.88
N PHE A 129 -8.80 -0.83 -0.16
CA PHE A 129 -8.94 -1.80 -1.23
C PHE A 129 -7.59 -2.42 -1.58
N GLU A 130 -7.65 -3.67 -2.04
CA GLU A 130 -6.54 -4.33 -2.70
C GLU A 130 -6.66 -4.15 -4.21
N THR A 131 -5.74 -3.40 -4.82
CA THR A 131 -5.80 -3.04 -6.24
C THR A 131 -4.52 -3.39 -6.99
N VAL A 132 -3.47 -2.58 -6.84
CA VAL A 132 -2.20 -2.70 -7.58
C VAL A 132 -1.15 -3.57 -6.88
N ALA A 133 -1.33 -3.86 -5.61
CA ALA A 133 -0.46 -4.71 -4.81
C ALA A 133 -1.26 -5.40 -3.70
N PRO A 134 -0.76 -6.52 -3.13
CA PRO A 134 -1.39 -7.17 -1.98
C PRO A 134 -1.55 -6.23 -0.78
N GLY A 135 -2.67 -6.38 -0.06
CA GLY A 135 -3.01 -5.57 1.11
C GLY A 135 -3.63 -4.22 0.75
N ALA A 136 -3.63 -3.29 1.71
CA ALA A 136 -4.25 -1.97 1.54
C ALA A 136 -3.42 -1.08 0.60
N SER A 137 -3.52 -1.34 -0.68
CA SER A 137 -2.80 -0.63 -1.74
C SER A 137 -3.57 0.57 -2.31
N HIS A 138 -4.84 0.73 -1.93
CA HIS A 138 -5.66 1.88 -2.31
C HIS A 138 -6.56 2.32 -1.16
N VAL A 139 -6.81 3.63 -1.08
CA VAL A 139 -7.67 4.25 -0.07
C VAL A 139 -8.61 5.26 -0.70
N ALA A 140 -9.82 5.35 -0.14
CA ALA A 140 -10.85 6.30 -0.51
C ALA A 140 -11.54 6.87 0.74
N LEU A 141 -12.31 7.93 0.57
CA LEU A 141 -13.12 8.57 1.62
C LEU A 141 -14.59 8.30 1.37
N ALA A 142 -15.28 7.66 2.31
CA ALA A 142 -16.72 7.42 2.25
C ALA A 142 -17.50 8.74 2.31
N LEU A 143 -18.50 8.86 1.45
CA LEU A 143 -19.45 9.99 1.42
C LEU A 143 -20.75 9.68 2.17
N GLY A 144 -20.94 8.41 2.54
CA GLY A 144 -22.16 7.85 3.10
C GLY A 144 -22.96 7.09 2.05
N GLY A 145 -23.83 6.17 2.52
CA GLY A 145 -24.50 5.22 1.63
C GLY A 145 -23.50 4.34 0.89
N ASP A 146 -23.61 4.30 -0.43
CA ASP A 146 -22.77 3.46 -1.30
C ASP A 146 -21.60 4.23 -1.97
N GLU A 147 -21.50 5.54 -1.73
CA GLU A 147 -20.60 6.41 -2.48
C GLU A 147 -19.32 6.71 -1.71
N PHE A 148 -18.23 6.84 -2.46
CA PHE A 148 -16.94 7.30 -1.96
C PHE A 148 -16.23 8.19 -2.99
N VAL A 149 -15.33 9.06 -2.53
CA VAL A 149 -14.45 9.89 -3.35
C VAL A 149 -13.00 9.44 -3.19
N HIS A 150 -12.24 9.41 -4.29
CA HIS A 150 -10.86 8.97 -4.30
C HIS A 150 -10.06 9.59 -5.45
N ALA A 151 -8.73 9.47 -5.38
CA ALA A 151 -7.82 9.71 -6.49
C ALA A 151 -7.38 8.34 -7.06
N PRO A 152 -7.99 7.84 -8.16
CA PRO A 152 -7.63 6.57 -8.77
C PRO A 152 -6.31 6.64 -9.50
N SER A 153 -5.53 5.55 -9.47
CA SER A 153 -4.29 5.43 -10.24
C SER A 153 -4.57 5.46 -11.76
N GLU A 154 -3.52 5.75 -12.52
CA GLU A 154 -3.45 5.69 -13.98
C GLU A 154 -4.38 6.65 -14.74
N ARG A 155 -3.85 7.81 -15.12
CA ARG A 155 -4.51 8.83 -15.96
C ARG A 155 -5.88 9.28 -15.45
N GLY A 156 -6.13 9.02 -14.16
CA GLY A 156 -7.37 9.38 -13.52
C GLY A 156 -7.35 10.79 -12.92
N HIS A 157 -8.46 11.15 -12.36
CA HIS A 157 -8.66 12.37 -11.59
C HIS A 157 -9.53 12.04 -10.37
N VAL A 158 -9.52 12.88 -9.37
CA VAL A 158 -10.39 12.74 -8.19
C VAL A 158 -11.84 12.66 -8.65
N ARG A 159 -12.53 11.59 -8.25
CA ARG A 159 -13.92 11.34 -8.64
C ARG A 159 -14.68 10.53 -7.60
N VAL A 160 -16.01 10.55 -7.73
CA VAL A 160 -16.91 9.75 -6.92
C VAL A 160 -17.21 8.43 -7.65
N GLU A 161 -17.19 7.32 -6.89
CA GLU A 161 -17.55 5.98 -7.37
C GLU A 161 -18.39 5.25 -6.31
N ARG A 162 -18.87 4.04 -6.65
CA ARG A 162 -19.72 3.24 -5.77
C ARG A 162 -19.01 2.00 -5.26
N LEU A 163 -19.12 1.76 -3.95
CA LEU A 163 -18.56 0.58 -3.30
C LEU A 163 -19.19 -0.72 -3.84
N SER A 164 -20.48 -0.70 -4.17
CA SER A 164 -21.19 -1.86 -4.72
C SER A 164 -20.81 -2.23 -6.16
N SER A 165 -20.01 -1.41 -6.85
CA SER A 165 -19.61 -1.68 -8.22
C SER A 165 -18.86 -3.02 -8.36
N SER A 166 -18.94 -3.64 -9.53
CA SER A 166 -18.28 -4.92 -9.81
C SER A 166 -16.75 -4.85 -9.70
N TYR A 167 -16.16 -3.66 -9.83
CA TYR A 167 -14.73 -3.46 -9.66
C TYR A 167 -14.34 -3.33 -8.19
N TRP A 168 -15.05 -2.50 -7.40
CA TRP A 168 -14.65 -2.16 -6.04
C TRP A 168 -15.06 -3.17 -5.00
N LYS A 169 -16.29 -3.72 -5.12
CA LYS A 169 -16.85 -4.65 -4.14
C LYS A 169 -15.94 -5.86 -3.84
N PRO A 170 -15.39 -6.60 -4.81
CA PRO A 170 -14.52 -7.74 -4.53
C PRO A 170 -13.13 -7.35 -4.04
N ARG A 171 -12.74 -6.07 -4.12
CA ARG A 171 -11.44 -5.55 -3.71
C ARG A 171 -11.47 -4.87 -2.35
N PHE A 172 -12.63 -4.71 -1.76
CA PHE A 172 -12.80 -4.05 -0.47
C PHE A 172 -12.20 -4.89 0.66
N LEU A 173 -11.26 -4.31 1.40
CA LEU A 173 -10.57 -4.94 2.53
C LEU A 173 -11.18 -4.56 3.87
N GLY A 174 -11.75 -3.38 4.00
CA GLY A 174 -12.30 -2.88 5.24
C GLY A 174 -12.33 -1.36 5.33
N ALA A 175 -12.89 -0.86 6.42
CA ALA A 175 -13.00 0.57 6.68
C ALA A 175 -12.37 0.96 8.02
N ARG A 176 -11.93 2.23 8.12
CA ARG A 176 -11.37 2.82 9.34
C ARG A 176 -12.05 4.14 9.65
N ARG A 177 -12.46 4.30 10.90
CA ARG A 177 -12.98 5.56 11.42
C ARG A 177 -11.88 6.31 12.14
N ILE A 178 -11.49 7.44 11.56
CA ILE A 178 -10.45 8.32 12.10
C ILE A 178 -11.06 9.31 13.09
N VAL A 179 -12.23 9.86 12.72
CA VAL A 179 -12.95 10.82 13.54
C VAL A 179 -14.05 10.09 14.31
N SER A 180 -13.80 9.79 15.58
CA SER A 180 -14.77 9.09 16.45
C SER A 180 -15.90 10.01 16.87
N SER A 181 -17.13 9.46 16.91
CA SER A 181 -18.33 10.14 17.44
C SER A 181 -18.56 9.91 18.94
N ARG A 182 -17.65 9.16 19.61
CA ARG A 182 -17.82 8.88 21.04
C ARG A 182 -17.29 9.99 21.95
N PRO A 183 -18.00 10.22 23.09
CA PRO A 183 -17.53 11.08 24.15
C PRO A 183 -16.30 10.52 24.85
#